data_f1ae40cefe1edb6f24ceb51e2b9302fc
#
_entry.id   f1ae40cefe1edb6f24ceb51e2b9302fc
#
_cell.length_a   1.000
_cell.length_b   1.000
_cell.length_c   1.000
_cell.angle_alpha   90.00
_cell.angle_beta   90.00
_cell.angle_gamma   90.00
#
_symmetry.space_group_name_H-M   'P 1'
#
loop_
_entity.id
_entity.type
_entity.pdbx_description
1 polymer ?
#
loop_
_entity_poly.entity_id
_entity_poly.type
_entity_poly.pdbx_seq_one_letter_code
_entity_poly.pdbx_strand_id
1 'polypeptide(L)'
;MSVKIIGIGKYLPERIVVNDEISNHVDTSHEWIYDRTGIAQRHVATNESSLDMAARAAEQALEGIDRESVGLVVFATITPDHITPSMAAEIKKALGLTNAVAFDINAACSGFIYAMWIAESLMNGSIPAGEHAEGAGRALVIGSERLTRITNWEDRETCILFGDGAGAAVLEKASEGRGILSTYVKNYDDEKEAITCKANYINSPFWEDDLTPEPLKMKGRVVFKFAVGAVEEVLKGALDKANMTYDDVDWFVLHQANGRIIQAIAQKIKQPLDKFQISIEKSGNVSSATVPMALFDLKETGNLKKGDIVALVGFGGGLCAASAIIEW
;
A
#
# COMPACT_ATOMS: atom_id res chain seq x y z
N MET A 1 -11.69 21.91 0.50
CA MET A 1 -11.12 21.71 -0.87
C MET A 1 -10.80 20.23 -0.98
N SER A 2 -11.05 19.60 -2.09
CA SER A 2 -10.68 18.19 -2.30
C SER A 2 -9.27 18.09 -2.89
N VAL A 3 -8.74 16.86 -2.91
CA VAL A 3 -7.42 16.54 -3.45
C VAL A 3 -7.60 15.41 -4.45
N LYS A 4 -6.98 15.49 -5.62
CA LYS A 4 -7.07 14.48 -6.68
C LYS A 4 -5.72 13.85 -6.96
N ILE A 5 -5.73 12.62 -7.47
CA ILE A 5 -4.55 11.97 -8.02
C ILE A 5 -4.32 12.50 -9.44
N ILE A 6 -3.11 13.02 -9.72
CA ILE A 6 -2.72 13.56 -11.04
C ILE A 6 -1.62 12.72 -11.70
N GLY A 7 -0.93 11.90 -10.94
CA GLY A 7 0.10 10.99 -11.42
C GLY A 7 0.10 9.72 -10.60
N ILE A 8 0.43 8.60 -11.24
CA ILE A 8 0.52 7.30 -10.58
C ILE A 8 1.62 6.48 -11.24
N GLY A 9 2.37 5.73 -10.43
CA GLY A 9 3.47 4.91 -10.92
C GLY A 9 3.59 3.61 -10.12
N LYS A 10 4.24 2.64 -10.76
CA LYS A 10 4.45 1.29 -10.24
C LYS A 10 5.84 0.81 -10.60
N TYR A 11 6.45 0.08 -9.68
CA TYR A 11 7.66 -0.68 -9.98
C TYR A 11 7.59 -2.07 -9.35
N LEU A 12 8.00 -3.07 -10.13
CA LEU A 12 8.24 -4.44 -9.68
C LEU A 12 9.67 -4.84 -10.08
N PRO A 13 10.44 -5.48 -9.19
CA PRO A 13 11.74 -6.05 -9.52
C PRO A 13 11.70 -6.99 -10.71
N GLU A 14 12.80 -7.10 -11.45
CA GLU A 14 12.84 -7.95 -12.66
C GLU A 14 12.79 -9.45 -12.33
N ARG A 15 13.33 -9.86 -11.17
CA ARG A 15 13.35 -11.28 -10.77
C ARG A 15 11.95 -11.75 -10.42
N ILE A 16 11.41 -12.64 -11.22
CA ILE A 16 10.15 -13.34 -10.98
C ILE A 16 10.47 -14.69 -10.32
N VAL A 17 9.76 -15.00 -9.25
CA VAL A 17 9.77 -16.28 -8.55
C VAL A 17 8.39 -16.91 -8.70
N VAL A 18 8.32 -18.04 -9.41
CA VAL A 18 7.10 -18.81 -9.61
C VAL A 18 6.87 -19.77 -8.44
N ASN A 19 5.64 -20.27 -8.30
CA ASN A 19 5.27 -21.15 -7.18
C ASN A 19 6.12 -22.44 -7.14
N ASP A 20 6.53 -22.97 -8.29
CA ASP A 20 7.37 -24.17 -8.35
C ASP A 20 8.76 -23.97 -7.75
N GLU A 21 9.28 -22.75 -7.76
CA GLU A 21 10.53 -22.43 -7.05
C GLU A 21 10.33 -22.43 -5.53
N ILE A 22 9.17 -22.01 -5.03
CA ILE A 22 8.84 -22.04 -3.61
C ILE A 22 8.80 -23.49 -3.10
N SER A 23 8.37 -24.44 -3.93
CA SER A 23 8.34 -25.88 -3.56
C SER A 23 9.72 -26.49 -3.29
N ASN A 24 10.81 -25.80 -3.68
CA ASN A 24 12.17 -26.22 -3.32
C ASN A 24 12.52 -25.91 -1.85
N HIS A 25 11.73 -25.06 -1.18
CA HIS A 25 12.00 -24.62 0.19
C HIS A 25 11.00 -25.20 1.19
N VAL A 26 9.75 -25.41 0.80
CA VAL A 26 8.69 -25.94 1.66
C VAL A 26 7.82 -26.94 0.91
N ASP A 27 7.18 -27.85 1.64
CA ASP A 27 6.25 -28.86 1.07
C ASP A 27 4.97 -28.18 0.55
N THR A 28 4.97 -27.86 -0.76
CA THR A 28 3.87 -27.16 -1.45
C THR A 28 3.88 -27.46 -2.95
N SER A 29 2.88 -26.97 -3.70
CA SER A 29 2.83 -27.02 -5.17
C SER A 29 2.22 -25.76 -5.73
N HIS A 30 2.37 -25.54 -7.05
CA HIS A 30 1.71 -24.42 -7.75
C HIS A 30 0.20 -24.43 -7.48
N GLU A 31 -0.47 -25.55 -7.66
CA GLU A 31 -1.93 -25.71 -7.48
C GLU A 31 -2.34 -25.38 -6.05
N TRP A 32 -1.56 -25.89 -5.06
CA TRP A 32 -1.85 -25.66 -3.66
C TRP A 32 -1.77 -24.17 -3.28
N ILE A 33 -0.76 -23.47 -3.78
CA ILE A 33 -0.59 -22.03 -3.55
C ILE A 33 -1.69 -21.24 -4.28
N TYR A 34 -1.86 -21.51 -5.59
CA TYR A 34 -2.79 -20.77 -6.43
C TYR A 34 -4.25 -20.89 -5.94
N ASP A 35 -4.69 -22.09 -5.63
CA ASP A 35 -6.05 -22.34 -5.11
C ASP A 35 -6.34 -21.59 -3.81
N ARG A 36 -5.32 -21.38 -2.97
CA ARG A 36 -5.49 -20.76 -1.65
C ARG A 36 -5.31 -19.26 -1.65
N THR A 37 -4.54 -18.74 -2.59
CA THR A 37 -4.10 -17.35 -2.56
C THR A 37 -4.43 -16.57 -3.82
N GLY A 38 -4.59 -17.26 -4.96
CA GLY A 38 -4.67 -16.66 -6.28
C GLY A 38 -3.31 -16.18 -6.80
N ILE A 39 -2.19 -16.51 -6.14
CA ILE A 39 -0.84 -16.09 -6.50
C ILE A 39 -0.20 -17.14 -7.40
N ALA A 40 0.20 -16.79 -8.62
CA ALA A 40 0.97 -17.62 -9.52
C ALA A 40 2.48 -17.35 -9.40
N GLN A 41 2.85 -16.11 -9.13
CA GLN A 41 4.22 -15.63 -9.03
C GLN A 41 4.34 -14.41 -8.11
N ARG A 42 5.57 -14.05 -7.76
CA ARG A 42 5.91 -12.80 -7.08
C ARG A 42 7.21 -12.24 -7.63
N HIS A 43 7.43 -10.95 -7.44
CA HIS A 43 8.67 -10.29 -7.77
C HIS A 43 9.54 -10.17 -6.51
N VAL A 44 10.84 -10.35 -6.67
CA VAL A 44 11.82 -10.37 -5.58
C VAL A 44 12.97 -9.44 -5.91
N ALA A 45 13.21 -8.46 -5.06
CA ALA A 45 14.33 -7.56 -5.18
C ALA A 45 15.64 -8.30 -4.87
N THR A 46 16.53 -8.37 -5.83
CA THR A 46 17.84 -9.01 -5.70
C THR A 46 18.94 -8.01 -5.38
N ASN A 47 18.97 -6.92 -6.14
CA ASN A 47 19.94 -5.84 -5.98
C ASN A 47 19.29 -4.50 -5.65
N GLU A 48 17.98 -4.37 -5.86
CA GLU A 48 17.22 -3.16 -5.59
C GLU A 48 16.95 -3.03 -4.08
N SER A 49 17.16 -1.84 -3.55
CA SER A 49 16.70 -1.41 -2.23
C SER A 49 15.21 -1.01 -2.28
N SER A 50 14.58 -0.84 -1.11
CA SER A 50 13.24 -0.24 -1.05
C SER A 50 13.23 1.18 -1.62
N LEU A 51 14.34 1.91 -1.46
CA LEU A 51 14.54 3.23 -2.04
C LEU A 51 14.59 3.21 -3.57
N ASP A 52 15.34 2.28 -4.17
CA ASP A 52 15.44 2.16 -5.63
C ASP A 52 14.08 1.86 -6.26
N MET A 53 13.32 0.94 -5.68
CA MET A 53 11.98 0.60 -6.15
C MET A 53 11.02 1.79 -6.03
N ALA A 54 11.06 2.48 -4.89
CA ALA A 54 10.26 3.68 -4.64
C ALA A 54 10.59 4.80 -5.62
N ALA A 55 11.89 5.03 -5.89
CA ALA A 55 12.34 6.07 -6.83
C ALA A 55 11.78 5.83 -8.23
N ARG A 56 11.86 4.60 -8.73
CA ARG A 56 11.34 4.24 -10.06
C ARG A 56 9.82 4.41 -10.16
N ALA A 57 9.06 3.98 -9.14
CA ALA A 57 7.62 4.20 -9.10
C ALA A 57 7.27 5.69 -9.01
N ALA A 58 8.00 6.45 -8.21
CA ALA A 58 7.77 7.88 -8.03
C ALA A 58 8.16 8.69 -9.29
N GLU A 59 9.24 8.34 -9.98
CA GLU A 59 9.62 8.97 -11.25
C GLU A 59 8.51 8.84 -12.29
N GLN A 60 7.90 7.65 -12.40
CA GLN A 60 6.76 7.43 -13.29
C GLN A 60 5.53 8.25 -12.86
N ALA A 61 5.25 8.34 -11.55
CA ALA A 61 4.16 9.15 -11.04
C ALA A 61 4.37 10.64 -11.26
N LEU A 62 5.63 11.10 -11.30
CA LEU A 62 6.03 12.50 -11.50
C LEU A 62 6.25 12.87 -12.97
N GLU A 63 5.96 11.98 -13.92
CA GLU A 63 6.15 12.26 -15.33
C GLU A 63 5.33 13.51 -15.76
N GLY A 64 6.00 14.50 -16.34
CA GLY A 64 5.39 15.78 -16.73
C GLY A 64 5.02 16.71 -15.58
N ILE A 65 5.38 16.40 -14.33
CA ILE A 65 5.10 17.21 -13.14
C ILE A 65 6.37 17.93 -12.70
N ASP A 66 6.25 19.24 -12.49
CA ASP A 66 7.33 20.05 -11.94
C ASP A 66 7.65 19.61 -10.51
N ARG A 67 8.89 19.18 -10.27
CA ARG A 67 9.38 18.68 -8.98
C ARG A 67 9.42 19.76 -7.90
N GLU A 68 9.63 21.01 -8.25
CA GLU A 68 9.61 22.11 -7.30
C GLU A 68 8.20 22.39 -6.74
N SER A 69 7.15 21.95 -7.45
CA SER A 69 5.77 22.04 -6.99
C SER A 69 5.38 21.00 -5.92
N VAL A 70 6.24 20.01 -5.64
CA VAL A 70 6.00 19.01 -4.62
C VAL A 70 6.45 19.54 -3.26
N GLY A 71 5.49 19.86 -2.39
CA GLY A 71 5.73 20.39 -1.05
C GLY A 71 5.68 19.34 0.08
N LEU A 72 5.25 18.12 -0.23
CA LEU A 72 5.09 17.06 0.77
C LEU A 72 5.45 15.70 0.19
N VAL A 73 6.18 14.88 0.97
CA VAL A 73 6.41 13.45 0.70
C VAL A 73 5.96 12.65 1.92
N VAL A 74 5.01 11.73 1.74
CA VAL A 74 4.61 10.76 2.77
C VAL A 74 4.91 9.35 2.26
N PHE A 75 5.77 8.66 2.97
CA PHE A 75 6.24 7.33 2.61
C PHE A 75 5.72 6.27 3.58
N ALA A 76 4.97 5.30 3.08
CA ALA A 76 4.43 4.20 3.86
C ALA A 76 5.29 2.95 3.66
N THR A 77 5.84 2.41 4.74
CA THR A 77 6.63 1.17 4.70
C THR A 77 6.74 0.51 6.07
N ILE A 78 6.90 -0.82 6.08
CA ILE A 78 7.32 -1.63 7.22
C ILE A 78 8.72 -2.25 7.01
N THR A 79 9.29 -2.04 5.83
CA THR A 79 10.60 -2.59 5.43
C THR A 79 11.54 -1.48 4.94
N PRO A 80 11.78 -0.43 5.75
CA PRO A 80 12.68 0.64 5.37
C PRO A 80 14.11 0.09 5.23
N ASP A 81 14.92 0.71 4.36
CA ASP A 81 16.33 0.35 4.24
C ASP A 81 17.14 0.85 5.45
N HIS A 82 16.71 1.95 6.07
CA HIS A 82 17.29 2.54 7.26
C HIS A 82 16.20 2.96 8.27
N ILE A 83 16.54 2.91 9.57
CA ILE A 83 15.70 3.52 10.62
C ILE A 83 15.80 5.05 10.55
N THR A 84 17.00 5.56 10.24
CA THR A 84 17.31 6.97 10.03
C THR A 84 18.48 7.10 9.07
N PRO A 85 18.43 7.99 8.06
CA PRO A 85 17.31 8.89 7.75
C PRO A 85 16.05 8.15 7.33
N SER A 86 14.89 8.86 7.34
CA SER A 86 13.62 8.29 6.83
C SER A 86 13.69 8.04 5.33
N MET A 87 12.95 7.05 4.83
CA MET A 87 12.84 6.75 3.41
C MET A 87 12.33 7.94 2.61
N ALA A 88 11.37 8.70 3.18
CA ALA A 88 10.86 9.93 2.57
C ALA A 88 11.94 11.01 2.41
N ALA A 89 12.87 11.14 3.37
CA ALA A 89 14.00 12.09 3.26
C ALA A 89 14.99 11.66 2.17
N GLU A 90 15.24 10.35 2.06
CA GLU A 90 16.11 9.82 1.01
C GLU A 90 15.48 9.96 -0.39
N ILE A 91 14.19 9.67 -0.55
CA ILE A 91 13.43 9.89 -1.80
C ILE A 91 13.42 11.36 -2.19
N LYS A 92 13.13 12.26 -1.23
CA LYS A 92 13.20 13.71 -1.46
C LYS A 92 14.52 14.11 -2.10
N LYS A 93 15.65 13.60 -1.54
CA LYS A 93 16.99 13.86 -2.05
C LYS A 93 17.22 13.22 -3.43
N ALA A 94 16.86 11.95 -3.59
CA ALA A 94 17.07 11.19 -4.83
C ALA A 94 16.33 11.81 -6.01
N LEU A 95 15.12 12.33 -5.79
CA LEU A 95 14.29 12.92 -6.83
C LEU A 95 14.41 14.45 -6.97
N GLY A 96 15.24 15.10 -6.14
CA GLY A 96 15.42 16.56 -6.19
C GLY A 96 14.18 17.35 -5.77
N LEU A 97 13.36 16.84 -4.84
CA LEU A 97 12.13 17.49 -4.34
C LEU A 97 12.49 18.52 -3.26
N THR A 98 13.21 19.58 -3.62
CA THR A 98 13.85 20.52 -2.69
C THR A 98 12.89 21.17 -1.71
N ASN A 99 11.67 21.47 -2.14
CA ASN A 99 10.65 22.18 -1.36
C ASN A 99 9.84 21.27 -0.43
N ALA A 100 9.99 19.96 -0.54
CA ALA A 100 9.13 19.02 0.19
C ALA A 100 9.51 18.89 1.68
N VAL A 101 8.52 18.88 2.56
CA VAL A 101 8.58 18.25 3.88
C VAL A 101 8.41 16.75 3.69
N ALA A 102 9.20 15.93 4.38
CA ALA A 102 9.26 14.50 4.12
C ALA A 102 9.31 13.68 5.42
N PHE A 103 8.46 12.66 5.53
CA PHE A 103 8.44 11.73 6.67
C PHE A 103 7.82 10.38 6.30
N ASP A 104 8.19 9.35 7.06
CA ASP A 104 7.65 8.00 6.93
C ASP A 104 6.47 7.77 7.87
N ILE A 105 5.61 6.85 7.47
CA ILE A 105 4.56 6.30 8.34
C ILE A 105 4.58 4.77 8.30
N ASN A 106 4.13 4.17 9.39
CA ASN A 106 3.87 2.74 9.48
C ASN A 106 2.40 2.51 9.85
N ALA A 107 1.61 2.03 8.91
CA ALA A 107 0.26 1.51 9.09
C ALA A 107 0.10 0.19 8.30
N ALA A 108 1.19 -0.58 8.24
CA ALA A 108 1.28 -1.86 7.53
C ALA A 108 0.62 -1.79 6.13
N CYS A 109 -0.18 -2.80 5.78
CA CYS A 109 -0.80 -2.87 4.44
C CYS A 109 -1.84 -1.76 4.17
N SER A 110 -2.31 -1.03 5.20
CA SER A 110 -3.15 0.15 5.03
C SER A 110 -2.35 1.42 4.76
N GLY A 111 -1.02 1.34 4.83
CA GLY A 111 -0.11 2.48 4.84
C GLY A 111 -0.35 3.49 3.75
N PHE A 112 -0.60 3.04 2.51
CA PHE A 112 -0.85 3.96 1.40
C PHE A 112 -2.11 4.81 1.59
N ILE A 113 -3.21 4.22 2.07
CA ILE A 113 -4.46 4.97 2.31
C ILE A 113 -4.29 5.94 3.49
N TYR A 114 -3.58 5.51 4.56
CA TYR A 114 -3.23 6.41 5.66
C TYR A 114 -2.36 7.57 5.18
N ALA A 115 -1.37 7.30 4.32
CA ALA A 115 -0.50 8.33 3.75
C ALA A 115 -1.30 9.32 2.87
N MET A 116 -2.25 8.83 2.07
CA MET A 116 -3.17 9.68 1.30
C MET A 116 -4.02 10.57 2.22
N TRP A 117 -4.61 10.00 3.27
CA TRP A 117 -5.41 10.73 4.26
C TRP A 117 -4.62 11.81 4.99
N ILE A 118 -3.38 11.49 5.40
CA ILE A 118 -2.47 12.45 6.04
C ILE A 118 -2.10 13.56 5.04
N ALA A 119 -1.71 13.19 3.81
CA ALA A 119 -1.37 14.15 2.78
C ALA A 119 -2.54 15.09 2.44
N GLU A 120 -3.75 14.55 2.26
CA GLU A 120 -4.97 15.33 2.05
C GLU A 120 -5.22 16.31 3.20
N SER A 121 -5.11 15.84 4.44
CA SER A 121 -5.34 16.65 5.64
C SER A 121 -4.33 17.80 5.74
N LEU A 122 -3.05 17.54 5.47
CA LEU A 122 -2.00 18.55 5.47
C LEU A 122 -2.14 19.53 4.29
N MET A 123 -2.51 19.04 3.11
CA MET A 123 -2.75 19.90 1.94
C MET A 123 -3.95 20.83 2.14
N ASN A 124 -5.01 20.38 2.82
CA ASN A 124 -6.19 21.21 3.14
C ASN A 124 -5.93 22.21 4.27
N GLY A 125 -4.96 21.91 5.14
CA GLY A 125 -4.42 22.85 6.12
C GLY A 125 -3.34 23.75 5.52
N SER A 126 -2.32 24.05 6.32
CA SER A 126 -1.11 24.71 5.85
C SER A 126 0.02 23.68 5.83
N ILE A 127 0.49 23.28 4.67
CA ILE A 127 1.78 22.59 4.60
C ILE A 127 2.80 23.62 5.10
N PRO A 128 3.55 23.35 6.18
CA PRO A 128 4.63 24.22 6.61
C PRO A 128 5.77 24.10 5.61
N ALA A 129 5.57 24.66 4.45
CA ALA A 129 6.58 24.75 3.42
C ALA A 129 7.54 25.87 3.81
N GLY A 130 8.86 25.66 3.62
CA GLY A 130 9.86 26.70 3.87
C GLY A 130 9.61 27.96 3.08
N GLU A 131 10.34 29.03 3.37
CA GLU A 131 10.17 30.37 2.78
C GLU A 131 10.16 30.42 1.22
N HIS A 132 10.51 29.32 0.55
CA HIS A 132 10.55 29.19 -0.91
C HIS A 132 9.42 28.38 -1.51
N ALA A 133 8.42 27.97 -0.73
CA ALA A 133 7.37 27.06 -1.15
C ALA A 133 6.08 27.78 -1.61
N GLU A 134 6.16 29.04 -2.04
CA GLU A 134 5.08 29.65 -2.82
C GLU A 134 4.88 28.84 -4.10
N GLY A 135 3.79 28.04 -4.14
CA GLY A 135 3.47 27.16 -5.28
C GLY A 135 3.63 25.65 -5.01
N ALA A 136 4.17 25.23 -3.89
CA ALA A 136 4.26 23.80 -3.52
C ALA A 136 2.88 23.27 -3.06
N GLY A 137 2.00 23.03 -4.03
CA GLY A 137 0.61 22.57 -3.81
C GLY A 137 0.39 21.08 -4.02
N ARG A 138 1.47 20.30 -4.19
CA ARG A 138 1.41 18.87 -4.50
C ARG A 138 2.03 18.01 -3.40
N ALA A 139 1.54 16.79 -3.29
CA ALA A 139 2.12 15.78 -2.41
C ALA A 139 2.45 14.52 -3.19
N LEU A 140 3.59 13.91 -2.88
CA LEU A 140 3.98 12.58 -3.34
C LEU A 140 3.70 11.59 -2.22
N VAL A 141 2.88 10.58 -2.49
CA VAL A 141 2.53 9.49 -1.58
C VAL A 141 3.09 8.19 -2.14
N ILE A 142 3.84 7.45 -1.32
CA ILE A 142 4.54 6.24 -1.75
C ILE A 142 4.22 5.09 -0.80
N GLY A 143 4.01 3.89 -1.36
CA GLY A 143 4.11 2.62 -0.66
C GLY A 143 5.23 1.80 -1.30
N SER A 144 6.24 1.39 -0.53
CA SER A 144 7.32 0.55 -1.04
C SER A 144 7.74 -0.46 0.01
N GLU A 145 7.85 -1.71 -0.43
CA GLU A 145 8.13 -2.82 0.48
C GLU A 145 9.10 -3.83 -0.13
N ARG A 146 10.00 -4.31 0.72
CA ARG A 146 10.85 -5.46 0.45
C ARG A 146 10.52 -6.55 1.48
N LEU A 147 9.33 -7.15 1.34
CA LEU A 147 8.82 -8.13 2.32
C LEU A 147 9.62 -9.42 2.34
N THR A 148 10.28 -9.75 1.25
CA THR A 148 11.15 -10.92 1.16
C THR A 148 12.29 -10.91 2.19
N ARG A 149 12.68 -9.72 2.71
CA ARG A 149 13.70 -9.57 3.77
C ARG A 149 13.23 -10.01 5.15
N ILE A 150 11.92 -9.98 5.39
CA ILE A 150 11.31 -10.30 6.69
C ILE A 150 10.47 -11.56 6.65
N THR A 151 10.36 -12.21 5.49
CA THR A 151 9.63 -13.45 5.29
C THR A 151 10.41 -14.64 5.86
N ASN A 152 9.71 -15.53 6.58
CA ASN A 152 10.26 -16.83 6.95
C ASN A 152 10.08 -17.82 5.78
N TRP A 153 11.18 -18.14 5.12
CA TRP A 153 11.17 -19.03 3.96
C TRP A 153 11.00 -20.53 4.31
N GLU A 154 11.02 -20.87 5.61
CA GLU A 154 10.73 -22.22 6.12
C GLU A 154 9.27 -22.37 6.59
N ASP A 155 8.53 -21.26 6.64
CA ASP A 155 7.10 -21.25 7.00
C ASP A 155 6.21 -21.21 5.76
N ARG A 156 5.59 -22.35 5.46
CA ARG A 156 4.68 -22.50 4.32
C ARG A 156 3.49 -21.53 4.35
N GLU A 157 3.04 -21.09 5.53
CA GLU A 157 1.86 -20.20 5.63
C GLU A 157 2.16 -18.78 5.18
N THR A 158 3.43 -18.34 5.26
CA THR A 158 3.84 -16.98 4.96
C THR A 158 4.70 -16.87 3.69
N CYS A 159 5.65 -17.79 3.44
CA CYS A 159 6.57 -17.68 2.31
C CYS A 159 5.89 -17.70 0.93
N ILE A 160 4.69 -18.26 0.84
CA ILE A 160 3.91 -18.36 -0.39
C ILE A 160 3.22 -17.05 -0.79
N LEU A 161 3.19 -16.02 0.10
CA LEU A 161 2.35 -14.85 -0.07
C LEU A 161 3.09 -13.65 -0.61
N PHE A 162 4.27 -13.35 -0.05
CA PHE A 162 4.88 -12.04 -0.15
C PHE A 162 5.78 -11.86 -1.37
N GLY A 163 5.81 -10.64 -1.87
CA GLY A 163 6.72 -10.15 -2.89
C GLY A 163 7.21 -8.74 -2.55
N ASP A 164 8.02 -8.17 -3.44
CA ASP A 164 8.64 -6.87 -3.33
C ASP A 164 8.15 -5.94 -4.45
N GLY A 165 8.13 -4.64 -4.18
CA GLY A 165 7.73 -3.64 -5.16
C GLY A 165 7.35 -2.30 -4.55
N ALA A 166 6.99 -1.36 -5.41
CA ALA A 166 6.59 -0.02 -5.02
C ALA A 166 5.43 0.50 -5.88
N GLY A 167 4.63 1.37 -5.28
CA GLY A 167 3.66 2.17 -5.99
C GLY A 167 3.64 3.59 -5.43
N ALA A 168 3.39 4.57 -6.28
CA ALA A 168 3.40 5.97 -5.91
C ALA A 168 2.24 6.73 -6.57
N ALA A 169 1.77 7.79 -5.92
CA ALA A 169 0.80 8.72 -6.49
C ALA A 169 1.18 10.16 -6.18
N VAL A 170 0.94 11.05 -7.13
CA VAL A 170 1.04 12.50 -6.93
C VAL A 170 -0.36 13.07 -6.74
N LEU A 171 -0.53 13.80 -5.65
CA LEU A 171 -1.76 14.47 -5.26
C LEU A 171 -1.67 15.95 -5.53
N GLU A 172 -2.79 16.55 -5.98
CA GLU A 172 -2.94 17.98 -6.24
C GLU A 172 -4.28 18.48 -5.71
N LYS A 173 -4.36 19.74 -5.24
CA LYS A 173 -5.63 20.36 -4.88
C LYS A 173 -6.57 20.39 -6.08
N ALA A 174 -7.84 20.03 -5.87
CA ALA A 174 -8.87 20.00 -6.88
C ALA A 174 -10.00 20.99 -6.56
N SER A 175 -10.79 21.33 -7.57
CA SER A 175 -12.08 21.99 -7.38
C SER A 175 -13.04 21.04 -6.64
N GLU A 176 -14.05 21.60 -5.95
CA GLU A 176 -15.04 20.83 -5.22
C GLU A 176 -15.68 19.72 -6.07
N GLY A 177 -15.97 18.59 -5.45
CA GLY A 177 -16.66 17.45 -6.06
C GLY A 177 -15.79 16.56 -6.95
N ARG A 178 -14.45 16.68 -6.90
CA ARG A 178 -13.51 15.83 -7.65
C ARG A 178 -12.36 15.37 -6.79
N GLY A 179 -11.79 14.20 -7.12
CA GLY A 179 -10.68 13.62 -6.38
C GLY A 179 -11.15 12.83 -5.16
N ILE A 180 -10.51 13.00 -3.99
CA ILE A 180 -10.89 12.31 -2.75
C ILE A 180 -12.20 12.91 -2.23
N LEU A 181 -13.27 12.12 -2.29
CA LEU A 181 -14.61 12.50 -1.84
C LEU A 181 -14.77 12.26 -0.34
N SER A 182 -14.17 11.18 0.16
CA SER A 182 -14.20 10.83 1.58
C SER A 182 -13.08 9.88 1.92
N THR A 183 -12.68 9.88 3.20
CA THR A 183 -11.76 8.89 3.78
C THR A 183 -12.30 8.42 5.13
N TYR A 184 -12.17 7.11 5.39
CA TYR A 184 -12.49 6.50 6.67
C TYR A 184 -11.33 5.60 7.10
N VAL A 185 -10.76 5.88 8.27
CA VAL A 185 -9.65 5.12 8.85
C VAL A 185 -10.04 4.60 10.21
N LYS A 186 -9.60 3.38 10.54
CA LYS A 186 -9.90 2.76 11.84
C LYS A 186 -8.80 1.80 12.27
N ASN A 187 -8.44 1.86 13.56
CA ASN A 187 -7.61 0.89 14.23
C ASN A 187 -8.47 -0.02 15.10
N TYR A 188 -8.03 -1.26 15.26
CA TYR A 188 -8.71 -2.30 16.03
C TYR A 188 -7.71 -2.94 16.98
N ASP A 189 -8.18 -3.37 18.14
CA ASP A 189 -7.35 -4.10 19.09
C ASP A 189 -6.95 -5.47 18.54
N ASP A 190 -5.67 -5.80 18.59
CA ASP A 190 -5.11 -7.08 18.15
C ASP A 190 -4.73 -7.96 19.34
N GLU A 191 -5.71 -8.35 20.15
CA GLU A 191 -5.50 -9.25 21.30
C GLU A 191 -4.87 -10.61 20.91
N LYS A 192 -4.88 -10.93 19.62
CA LYS A 192 -4.40 -12.22 19.11
C LYS A 192 -3.03 -12.15 18.48
N GLU A 193 -2.44 -10.95 18.38
CA GLU A 193 -1.17 -10.76 17.66
C GLU A 193 -1.24 -11.42 16.27
N ALA A 194 -2.21 -10.99 15.47
CA ALA A 194 -2.56 -11.63 14.21
C ALA A 194 -1.46 -11.49 13.16
N ILE A 195 -0.73 -10.36 13.18
CA ILE A 195 0.43 -10.08 12.31
C ILE A 195 1.48 -9.36 13.15
N THR A 196 2.64 -9.97 13.29
CA THR A 196 3.77 -9.40 14.05
C THR A 196 5.07 -9.57 13.29
N CYS A 197 5.98 -8.61 13.43
CA CYS A 197 7.36 -8.69 13.01
C CYS A 197 8.20 -7.93 14.03
N LYS A 198 9.17 -8.59 14.64
CA LYS A 198 10.01 -7.98 15.68
C LYS A 198 11.02 -7.03 15.02
N ALA A 199 11.18 -5.86 15.61
CA ALA A 199 12.26 -4.95 15.21
C ALA A 199 13.62 -5.52 15.67
N ASN A 200 14.64 -5.36 14.84
CA ASN A 200 15.99 -5.81 15.16
C ASN A 200 16.79 -4.65 15.77
N TYR A 201 17.28 -4.86 16.98
CA TYR A 201 18.13 -3.91 17.70
C TYR A 201 19.49 -4.54 18.01
N ILE A 202 20.41 -3.75 18.55
CA ILE A 202 21.73 -4.20 19.01
C ILE A 202 21.75 -4.23 20.54
N ASN A 203 22.61 -5.07 21.12
CA ASN A 203 22.81 -5.16 22.56
C ASN A 203 23.36 -3.85 23.14
N SER A 204 22.96 -3.57 24.37
CA SER A 204 23.43 -2.46 25.18
C SER A 204 24.24 -2.99 26.38
N PRO A 205 25.30 -2.31 26.82
CA PRO A 205 26.00 -2.69 28.05
C PRO A 205 25.16 -2.41 29.34
N PHE A 206 24.01 -1.75 29.21
CA PHE A 206 23.19 -1.33 30.35
C PHE A 206 21.91 -2.20 30.54
N TRP A 207 21.60 -3.04 29.56
CA TRP A 207 20.45 -3.97 29.61
C TRP A 207 20.66 -5.12 28.63
N GLU A 208 20.06 -6.24 28.95
CA GLU A 208 19.99 -7.40 28.08
C GLU A 208 18.60 -7.55 27.50
N ASP A 209 18.48 -7.81 26.21
CA ASP A 209 17.23 -8.10 25.54
C ASP A 209 17.40 -9.34 24.66
N ASP A 210 16.33 -10.04 24.40
CA ASP A 210 16.33 -11.09 23.40
C ASP A 210 16.34 -10.48 21.99
N LEU A 211 17.54 -10.43 21.40
CA LEU A 211 17.77 -9.90 20.07
C LEU A 211 17.66 -10.96 18.96
N THR A 212 17.11 -12.12 19.26
CA THR A 212 16.84 -13.14 18.24
C THR A 212 15.94 -12.56 17.17
N PRO A 213 16.39 -12.52 15.90
CA PRO A 213 15.55 -12.02 14.82
C PRO A 213 14.27 -12.87 14.70
N GLU A 214 13.14 -12.19 14.69
CA GLU A 214 11.86 -12.83 14.44
C GLU A 214 11.31 -12.35 13.10
N PRO A 215 11.18 -13.27 12.12
CA PRO A 215 10.57 -12.92 10.85
C PRO A 215 9.08 -12.61 11.04
N LEU A 216 8.46 -12.10 9.99
CA LEU A 216 7.03 -11.81 9.97
C LEU A 216 6.24 -13.09 10.26
N LYS A 217 5.39 -13.02 11.28
CA LYS A 217 4.45 -14.07 11.70
C LYS A 217 3.03 -13.64 11.37
N MET A 218 2.21 -14.56 10.89
CA MET A 218 0.82 -14.28 10.55
C MET A 218 -0.10 -15.43 10.92
N LYS A 219 -1.19 -15.12 11.60
CA LYS A 219 -2.28 -16.07 11.91
C LYS A 219 -3.36 -15.95 10.82
N GLY A 220 -3.17 -16.62 9.67
CA GLY A 220 -3.95 -16.42 8.44
C GLY A 220 -5.46 -16.47 8.62
N ARG A 221 -6.01 -17.39 9.46
CA ARG A 221 -7.47 -17.48 9.74
C ARG A 221 -8.00 -16.25 10.49
N VAL A 222 -7.19 -15.69 11.40
CA VAL A 222 -7.56 -14.48 12.17
C VAL A 222 -7.58 -13.28 11.23
N VAL A 223 -6.52 -13.15 10.41
CA VAL A 223 -6.40 -12.09 9.41
C VAL A 223 -7.54 -12.15 8.40
N PHE A 224 -7.89 -13.33 7.88
CA PHE A 224 -9.01 -13.49 6.95
C PHE A 224 -10.33 -13.00 7.54
N LYS A 225 -10.66 -13.44 8.76
CA LYS A 225 -11.90 -13.04 9.43
C LYS A 225 -11.95 -11.54 9.70
N PHE A 226 -10.82 -10.99 10.16
CA PHE A 226 -10.66 -9.55 10.38
C PHE A 226 -10.87 -8.78 9.07
N ALA A 227 -10.14 -9.14 8.01
CA ALA A 227 -10.18 -8.45 6.73
C ALA A 227 -11.60 -8.32 6.17
N VAL A 228 -12.36 -9.43 6.12
CA VAL A 228 -13.74 -9.43 5.58
C VAL A 228 -14.68 -8.54 6.40
N GLY A 229 -14.50 -8.47 7.72
CA GLY A 229 -15.31 -7.59 8.59
C GLY A 229 -14.90 -6.13 8.52
N ALA A 230 -13.59 -5.87 8.65
CA ALA A 230 -13.06 -4.52 8.70
C ALA A 230 -13.19 -3.78 7.36
N VAL A 231 -13.01 -4.48 6.23
CA VAL A 231 -13.17 -3.88 4.89
C VAL A 231 -14.60 -3.42 4.66
N GLU A 232 -15.60 -4.25 5.01
CA GLU A 232 -17.01 -3.83 4.91
C GLU A 232 -17.28 -2.59 5.75
N GLU A 233 -16.77 -2.56 7.00
CA GLU A 233 -16.98 -1.45 7.92
C GLU A 233 -16.35 -0.14 7.40
N VAL A 234 -15.06 -0.17 6.99
CA VAL A 234 -14.38 1.06 6.56
C VAL A 234 -14.90 1.53 5.20
N LEU A 235 -15.25 0.62 4.30
CA LEU A 235 -15.82 0.94 3.01
C LEU A 235 -17.20 1.58 3.17
N LYS A 236 -18.08 0.97 4.01
CA LYS A 236 -19.37 1.56 4.32
C LYS A 236 -19.22 2.93 4.97
N GLY A 237 -18.30 3.08 5.94
CA GLY A 237 -18.05 4.36 6.60
C GLY A 237 -17.56 5.46 5.66
N ALA A 238 -16.75 5.11 4.65
CA ALA A 238 -16.32 6.05 3.62
C ALA A 238 -17.47 6.41 2.67
N LEU A 239 -18.25 5.42 2.22
CA LEU A 239 -19.41 5.65 1.34
C LEU A 239 -20.49 6.50 2.04
N ASP A 240 -20.80 6.22 3.31
CA ASP A 240 -21.77 7.02 4.09
C ASP A 240 -21.33 8.50 4.17
N LYS A 241 -20.02 8.77 4.36
CA LYS A 241 -19.48 10.14 4.36
C LYS A 241 -19.57 10.82 3.00
N ALA A 242 -19.48 10.05 1.91
CA ALA A 242 -19.63 10.56 0.54
C ALA A 242 -21.11 10.66 0.11
N ASN A 243 -22.08 10.23 0.94
CA ASN A 243 -23.49 10.05 0.60
C ASN A 243 -23.69 9.11 -0.60
N MET A 244 -22.93 8.03 -0.65
CA MET A 244 -22.93 7.01 -1.70
C MET A 244 -23.23 5.63 -1.14
N THR A 245 -23.56 4.71 -2.05
CA THR A 245 -23.78 3.28 -1.80
C THR A 245 -22.74 2.44 -2.55
N TYR A 246 -22.70 1.12 -2.33
CA TYR A 246 -21.85 0.21 -3.10
C TYR A 246 -22.17 0.22 -4.61
N ASP A 247 -23.41 0.50 -4.99
CA ASP A 247 -23.84 0.49 -6.40
C ASP A 247 -23.30 1.68 -7.18
N ASP A 248 -23.00 2.79 -6.49
CA ASP A 248 -22.41 4.00 -7.08
C ASP A 248 -20.91 3.84 -7.40
N VAL A 249 -20.27 2.76 -6.91
CA VAL A 249 -18.84 2.50 -7.14
C VAL A 249 -18.66 1.75 -8.45
N ASP A 250 -17.82 2.31 -9.33
CA ASP A 250 -17.44 1.69 -10.59
C ASP A 250 -16.34 0.64 -10.39
N TRP A 251 -15.34 0.96 -9.55
CA TRP A 251 -14.19 0.09 -9.30
C TRP A 251 -13.84 -0.03 -7.82
N PHE A 252 -13.57 -1.25 -7.39
CA PHE A 252 -13.03 -1.57 -6.07
C PHE A 252 -11.55 -1.98 -6.21
N VAL A 253 -10.65 -1.19 -5.66
CA VAL A 253 -9.20 -1.44 -5.64
C VAL A 253 -8.78 -1.72 -4.20
N LEU A 254 -8.79 -3.01 -3.84
CA LEU A 254 -8.45 -3.47 -2.50
C LEU A 254 -6.97 -3.82 -2.40
N HIS A 255 -6.44 -3.74 -1.17
CA HIS A 255 -5.18 -4.38 -0.84
C HIS A 255 -5.14 -5.83 -1.34
N GLN A 256 -4.11 -6.17 -2.09
CA GLN A 256 -3.91 -7.47 -2.73
C GLN A 256 -3.26 -8.46 -1.73
N ALA A 257 -3.97 -8.80 -0.65
CA ALA A 257 -3.48 -9.72 0.37
C ALA A 257 -3.63 -11.19 -0.02
N ASN A 258 -4.79 -11.51 -0.60
CA ASN A 258 -5.18 -12.87 -1.00
C ASN A 258 -6.43 -12.79 -1.89
N GLY A 259 -6.44 -13.49 -3.02
CA GLY A 259 -7.57 -13.50 -3.95
C GLY A 259 -8.88 -13.98 -3.32
N ARG A 260 -8.82 -14.93 -2.38
CA ARG A 260 -10.02 -15.40 -1.65
C ARG A 260 -10.62 -14.34 -0.74
N ILE A 261 -9.80 -13.44 -0.17
CA ILE A 261 -10.29 -12.32 0.63
C ILE A 261 -11.08 -11.37 -0.27
N ILE A 262 -10.56 -11.03 -1.44
CA ILE A 262 -11.25 -10.15 -2.41
C ILE A 262 -12.59 -10.76 -2.82
N GLN A 263 -12.61 -12.05 -3.16
CA GLN A 263 -13.85 -12.77 -3.50
C GLN A 263 -14.87 -12.77 -2.36
N ALA A 264 -14.42 -13.04 -1.12
CA ALA A 264 -15.29 -13.03 0.04
C ALA A 264 -15.89 -11.65 0.34
N ILE A 265 -15.10 -10.58 0.13
CA ILE A 265 -15.56 -9.19 0.25
C ILE A 265 -16.61 -8.88 -0.83
N ALA A 266 -16.34 -9.21 -2.10
CA ALA A 266 -17.27 -9.00 -3.20
C ALA A 266 -18.63 -9.66 -2.93
N GLN A 267 -18.61 -10.91 -2.48
CA GLN A 267 -19.81 -11.64 -2.09
C GLN A 267 -20.54 -10.98 -0.91
N LYS A 268 -19.80 -10.54 0.11
CA LYS A 268 -20.35 -9.93 1.32
C LYS A 268 -21.06 -8.61 1.05
N ILE A 269 -20.47 -7.74 0.22
CA ILE A 269 -21.07 -6.46 -0.16
C ILE A 269 -22.01 -6.59 -1.38
N LYS A 270 -22.19 -7.81 -1.91
CA LYS A 270 -23.08 -8.14 -3.05
C LYS A 270 -22.74 -7.36 -4.32
N GLN A 271 -21.47 -7.16 -4.59
CA GLN A 271 -20.99 -6.56 -5.82
C GLN A 271 -20.36 -7.59 -6.75
N PRO A 272 -20.51 -7.46 -8.07
CA PRO A 272 -19.94 -8.40 -9.02
C PRO A 272 -18.41 -8.30 -9.02
N LEU A 273 -17.74 -9.45 -9.17
CA LEU A 273 -16.28 -9.54 -9.05
C LEU A 273 -15.53 -8.79 -10.17
N ASP A 274 -16.16 -8.55 -11.29
CA ASP A 274 -15.61 -7.80 -12.42
C ASP A 274 -15.42 -6.30 -12.14
N LYS A 275 -16.09 -5.76 -11.10
CA LYS A 275 -15.80 -4.43 -10.56
C LYS A 275 -14.54 -4.38 -9.68
N PHE A 276 -13.93 -5.52 -9.36
CA PHE A 276 -12.74 -5.57 -8.50
C PHE A 276 -11.48 -5.70 -9.32
N GLN A 277 -10.54 -4.77 -9.12
CA GLN A 277 -9.20 -4.92 -9.70
C GLN A 277 -8.45 -6.01 -8.94
N ILE A 278 -8.01 -7.04 -9.68
CA ILE A 278 -7.23 -8.17 -9.15
C ILE A 278 -5.89 -8.21 -9.89
N SER A 279 -4.80 -8.00 -9.18
CA SER A 279 -3.43 -8.03 -9.70
C SER A 279 -2.49 -8.94 -8.90
N ILE A 280 -3.00 -9.54 -7.82
CA ILE A 280 -2.23 -10.38 -6.89
C ILE A 280 -1.57 -11.59 -7.57
N GLU A 281 -2.17 -12.12 -8.63
CA GLU A 281 -1.69 -13.28 -9.36
C GLU A 281 -0.23 -13.12 -9.79
N LYS A 282 0.14 -11.92 -10.23
CA LYS A 282 1.47 -11.59 -10.78
C LYS A 282 2.41 -10.97 -9.77
N SER A 283 1.90 -10.21 -8.81
CA SER A 283 2.74 -9.45 -7.88
C SER A 283 2.95 -10.13 -6.52
N GLY A 284 2.05 -11.04 -6.13
CA GLY A 284 1.94 -11.44 -4.74
C GLY A 284 1.46 -10.29 -3.85
N ASN A 285 1.57 -10.48 -2.54
CA ASN A 285 1.27 -9.46 -1.54
C ASN A 285 2.51 -8.58 -1.29
N VAL A 286 2.42 -7.31 -1.64
CA VAL A 286 3.47 -6.29 -1.45
C VAL A 286 3.03 -5.23 -0.42
N SER A 287 2.25 -5.63 0.60
CA SER A 287 1.80 -4.76 1.72
C SER A 287 1.26 -3.39 1.26
N SER A 288 1.87 -2.29 1.73
CA SER A 288 1.43 -0.91 1.46
C SER A 288 1.44 -0.53 -0.03
N ALA A 289 2.30 -1.15 -0.84
CA ALA A 289 2.42 -0.86 -2.26
C ALA A 289 1.27 -1.43 -3.11
N THR A 290 0.51 -2.41 -2.62
CA THR A 290 -0.45 -3.14 -3.45
C THR A 290 -1.60 -2.29 -3.97
N VAL A 291 -2.12 -1.35 -3.18
CA VAL A 291 -3.23 -0.49 -3.61
C VAL A 291 -2.82 0.45 -4.75
N PRO A 292 -1.74 1.24 -4.64
CA PRO A 292 -1.30 2.09 -5.74
C PRO A 292 -0.86 1.28 -6.96
N MET A 293 -0.25 0.10 -6.78
CA MET A 293 0.11 -0.79 -7.88
C MET A 293 -1.12 -1.32 -8.61
N ALA A 294 -2.16 -1.75 -7.88
CA ALA A 294 -3.40 -2.24 -8.47
C ALA A 294 -4.18 -1.11 -9.18
N LEU A 295 -4.17 0.11 -8.62
CA LEU A 295 -4.76 1.28 -9.28
C LEU A 295 -4.01 1.64 -10.57
N PHE A 296 -2.67 1.55 -10.56
CA PHE A 296 -1.87 1.71 -11.77
C PHE A 296 -2.26 0.66 -12.83
N ASP A 297 -2.34 -0.62 -12.45
CA ASP A 297 -2.74 -1.69 -13.37
C ASP A 297 -4.12 -1.44 -13.96
N LEU A 298 -5.10 -1.01 -13.15
CA LEU A 298 -6.43 -0.67 -13.63
C LEU A 298 -6.41 0.47 -14.66
N LYS A 299 -5.61 1.52 -14.40
CA LYS A 299 -5.42 2.62 -15.35
C LYS A 299 -4.85 2.12 -16.68
N GLU A 300 -3.82 1.25 -16.63
CA GLU A 300 -3.17 0.72 -17.84
C GLU A 300 -4.07 -0.20 -18.68
N THR A 301 -5.10 -0.83 -18.08
CA THR A 301 -6.11 -1.57 -18.86
C THR A 301 -6.94 -0.68 -19.78
N GLY A 302 -6.95 0.63 -19.54
CA GLY A 302 -7.83 1.60 -20.20
C GLY A 302 -9.31 1.47 -19.79
N ASN A 303 -9.64 0.65 -18.80
CA ASN A 303 -11.02 0.53 -18.28
C ASN A 303 -11.39 1.68 -17.34
N LEU A 304 -10.42 2.22 -16.60
CA LEU A 304 -10.62 3.36 -15.71
C LEU A 304 -10.85 4.64 -16.52
N LYS A 305 -12.01 5.26 -16.32
CA LYS A 305 -12.44 6.46 -17.05
C LYS A 305 -12.49 7.66 -16.13
N LYS A 306 -12.36 8.83 -16.73
CA LYS A 306 -12.57 10.10 -16.04
C LYS A 306 -14.01 10.17 -15.52
N GLY A 307 -14.14 10.43 -14.22
CA GLY A 307 -15.41 10.51 -13.51
C GLY A 307 -15.85 9.20 -12.87
N ASP A 308 -15.12 8.08 -13.09
CA ASP A 308 -15.40 6.83 -12.38
C ASP A 308 -15.20 7.00 -10.86
N ILE A 309 -16.08 6.40 -10.11
CA ILE A 309 -15.99 6.33 -8.65
C ILE A 309 -15.18 5.09 -8.27
N VAL A 310 -14.06 5.31 -7.61
CA VAL A 310 -13.15 4.24 -7.20
C VAL A 310 -13.07 4.18 -5.68
N ALA A 311 -13.30 3.00 -5.14
CA ALA A 311 -13.10 2.71 -3.73
C ALA A 311 -11.72 2.07 -3.52
N LEU A 312 -10.80 2.81 -2.91
CA LEU A 312 -9.48 2.31 -2.48
C LEU A 312 -9.60 1.77 -1.06
N VAL A 313 -9.11 0.55 -0.81
CA VAL A 313 -9.23 -0.07 0.52
C VAL A 313 -7.94 -0.76 0.93
N GLY A 314 -7.42 -0.41 2.11
CA GLY A 314 -6.28 -1.06 2.77
C GLY A 314 -6.70 -1.72 4.09
N PHE A 315 -6.07 -2.83 4.45
CA PHE A 315 -6.24 -3.51 5.73
C PHE A 315 -5.00 -4.33 6.06
N GLY A 316 -4.66 -4.47 7.33
CA GLY A 316 -3.45 -5.21 7.72
C GLY A 316 -3.12 -5.16 9.20
N GLY A 317 -1.83 -5.42 9.47
CA GLY A 317 -1.28 -5.40 10.83
C GLY A 317 -1.54 -4.11 11.57
N GLY A 318 -1.71 -4.26 12.95
CA GLY A 318 -2.00 -3.12 13.80
C GLY A 318 -3.08 -3.43 14.85
N LEU A 319 -4.25 -4.04 14.60
CA LEU A 319 -4.87 -4.20 13.27
C LEU A 319 -5.42 -2.86 12.78
N CYS A 320 -5.39 -2.63 11.50
CA CYS A 320 -5.91 -1.38 10.94
C CYS A 320 -6.59 -1.61 9.57
N ALA A 321 -7.53 -0.76 9.25
CA ALA A 321 -8.15 -0.71 7.94
C ALA A 321 -8.49 0.74 7.56
N ALA A 322 -8.49 1.01 6.27
CA ALA A 322 -8.82 2.32 5.74
C ALA A 322 -9.48 2.21 4.37
N SER A 323 -10.36 3.14 4.06
CA SER A 323 -10.96 3.29 2.74
C SER A 323 -10.97 4.75 2.31
N ALA A 324 -10.71 5.01 1.04
CA ALA A 324 -10.90 6.30 0.41
C ALA A 324 -11.80 6.13 -0.83
N ILE A 325 -12.83 6.96 -0.94
CA ILE A 325 -13.67 7.05 -2.14
C ILE A 325 -13.13 8.22 -2.95
N ILE A 326 -12.80 7.94 -4.20
CA ILE A 326 -12.26 8.97 -5.11
C ILE A 326 -13.09 9.03 -6.39
N GLU A 327 -13.22 10.22 -6.97
CA GLU A 327 -13.62 10.44 -8.36
C GLU A 327 -12.33 10.56 -9.21
N TRP A 328 -12.17 9.63 -10.16
CA TRP A 328 -10.97 9.56 -11.00
C TRP A 328 -10.87 10.65 -12.05
#